data_b2859a32590aee410b529d884e4ed1bc
#
_entry.id   b2859a32590aee410b529d884e4ed1bc
#
_cell.length_a   1.000
_cell.length_b   1.000
_cell.length_c   1.000
_cell.angle_alpha   90.00
_cell.angle_beta   90.00
_cell.angle_gamma   90.00
#
_symmetry.space_group_name_H-M   'P 1'
#
loop_
_entity.id
_entity.type
_entity.pdbx_description
1 polymer ?
#
loop_
_entity_poly.entity_id
_entity_poly.type
_entity_poly.pdbx_seq_one_letter_code
_entity_poly.pdbx_strand_id
1 'polypeptide(L)'
;MSAPGRLAGKVCLITGAGSGMGAEAVVRFTREGASVVACDMNMDAARRSVATAEAAGGKALAVEMNVAKEADVKAAVKAAVKAYGKIDCLYNNAGIFPNDDHSVVDTEEKVWDTVLAVNVKGVYLVCKHGIPELLSAGGGSIINIASFVALVGCSVPQDAYTASKGAVIALTKSLAVQYGPKGIRSNAICPGPIETPLLTAWLLKEPAEKAKRLNRIPMARFGKSEDIVNMALYLASDESRWTNGAALVVDGGITSNYF
;
A
#
# COMPACT_ATOMS: atom_id res chain seq x y z
N MET A 1 -8.00 -26.25 19.54
CA MET A 1 -8.14 -25.51 18.26
C MET A 1 -7.49 -24.15 18.46
N SER A 2 -6.54 -23.76 17.62
CA SER A 2 -5.96 -22.41 17.65
C SER A 2 -7.06 -21.38 17.34
N ALA A 3 -6.96 -20.20 17.94
CA ALA A 3 -7.88 -19.09 17.63
C ALA A 3 -7.87 -18.80 16.13
N PRO A 4 -9.02 -18.42 15.53
CA PRO A 4 -9.06 -18.05 14.12
C PRO A 4 -8.13 -16.85 13.87
N GLY A 5 -7.43 -16.84 12.73
CA GLY A 5 -6.57 -15.70 12.34
C GLY A 5 -7.37 -14.40 12.24
N ARG A 6 -6.70 -13.27 12.41
CA ARG A 6 -7.28 -11.90 12.46
C ARG A 6 -8.05 -11.52 11.18
N LEU A 7 -7.77 -12.18 10.06
CA LEU A 7 -8.42 -11.99 8.76
C LEU A 7 -9.19 -13.23 8.29
N ALA A 8 -9.57 -14.13 9.21
CA ALA A 8 -10.29 -15.35 8.86
C ALA A 8 -11.55 -15.06 8.03
N GLY A 9 -11.63 -15.68 6.84
CA GLY A 9 -12.77 -15.52 5.92
C GLY A 9 -12.85 -14.19 5.15
N LYS A 10 -11.87 -13.28 5.32
CA LYS A 10 -11.79 -12.04 4.53
C LYS A 10 -11.10 -12.28 3.19
N VAL A 11 -11.50 -11.50 2.19
CA VAL A 11 -10.88 -11.45 0.87
C VAL A 11 -10.20 -10.10 0.69
N CYS A 12 -8.88 -10.10 0.45
CA CYS A 12 -8.06 -8.90 0.34
C CYS A 12 -7.46 -8.79 -1.06
N LEU A 13 -7.71 -7.66 -1.75
CA LEU A 13 -7.04 -7.31 -3.00
C LEU A 13 -5.85 -6.42 -2.68
N ILE A 14 -4.63 -6.87 -3.04
CA ILE A 14 -3.36 -6.18 -2.76
C ILE A 14 -2.72 -5.78 -4.08
N THR A 15 -2.41 -4.49 -4.25
CA THR A 15 -1.71 -3.98 -5.44
C THR A 15 -0.21 -3.81 -5.18
N GLY A 16 0.63 -4.00 -6.22
CA GLY A 16 2.08 -4.01 -6.05
C GLY A 16 2.54 -5.20 -5.21
N ALA A 17 1.90 -6.35 -5.40
CA ALA A 17 2.05 -7.55 -4.58
C ALA A 17 3.29 -8.38 -4.91
N GLY A 18 4.08 -7.99 -5.92
CA GLY A 18 5.24 -8.75 -6.39
C GLY A 18 6.52 -8.53 -5.59
N SER A 19 6.61 -7.49 -4.77
CA SER A 19 7.84 -7.17 -4.03
C SER A 19 7.56 -6.36 -2.75
N GLY A 20 8.59 -6.23 -1.89
CA GLY A 20 8.58 -5.34 -0.73
C GLY A 20 7.38 -5.53 0.19
N MET A 21 6.74 -4.44 0.58
CA MET A 21 5.59 -4.43 1.50
C MET A 21 4.39 -5.20 0.94
N GLY A 22 4.16 -5.16 -0.39
CA GLY A 22 3.06 -5.89 -1.02
C GLY A 22 3.24 -7.40 -0.94
N ALA A 23 4.43 -7.90 -1.28
CA ALA A 23 4.75 -9.33 -1.18
C ALA A 23 4.68 -9.84 0.27
N GLU A 24 5.20 -9.07 1.23
CA GLU A 24 5.09 -9.38 2.66
C GLU A 24 3.62 -9.44 3.09
N ALA A 25 2.79 -8.52 2.62
CA ALA A 25 1.36 -8.51 2.94
C ALA A 25 0.62 -9.74 2.39
N VAL A 26 0.98 -10.24 1.19
CA VAL A 26 0.40 -11.48 0.64
C VAL A 26 0.62 -12.63 1.62
N VAL A 27 1.86 -12.81 2.07
CA VAL A 27 2.22 -13.89 3.00
C VAL A 27 1.58 -13.68 4.38
N ARG A 28 1.65 -12.47 4.91
CA ARG A 28 1.13 -12.19 6.26
C ARG A 28 -0.38 -12.30 6.34
N PHE A 29 -1.10 -11.74 5.36
CA PHE A 29 -2.57 -11.75 5.36
C PHE A 29 -3.13 -13.16 5.18
N THR A 30 -2.49 -13.99 4.35
CA THR A 30 -2.90 -15.40 4.19
C THR A 30 -2.65 -16.22 5.44
N ARG A 31 -1.54 -16.00 6.16
CA ARG A 31 -1.28 -16.64 7.48
C ARG A 31 -2.33 -16.27 8.52
N GLU A 32 -2.93 -15.10 8.40
CA GLU A 32 -4.02 -14.64 9.26
C GLU A 32 -5.40 -15.06 8.75
N GLY A 33 -5.45 -15.95 7.77
CA GLY A 33 -6.69 -16.60 7.29
C GLY A 33 -7.42 -15.87 6.16
N ALA A 34 -6.84 -14.83 5.56
CA ALA A 34 -7.41 -14.19 4.37
C ALA A 34 -7.21 -15.04 3.11
N SER A 35 -8.14 -14.90 2.16
CA SER A 35 -7.89 -15.19 0.76
C SER A 35 -7.36 -13.92 0.08
N VAL A 36 -6.21 -13.99 -0.60
CA VAL A 36 -5.54 -12.80 -1.15
C VAL A 36 -5.54 -12.83 -2.67
N VAL A 37 -5.89 -11.70 -3.29
CA VAL A 37 -5.66 -11.45 -4.72
C VAL A 37 -4.43 -10.56 -4.85
N ALA A 38 -3.33 -11.16 -5.27
CA ALA A 38 -2.01 -10.53 -5.41
C ALA A 38 -1.87 -9.92 -6.81
N CYS A 39 -2.06 -8.60 -6.92
CA CYS A 39 -2.02 -7.89 -8.17
C CYS A 39 -0.68 -7.18 -8.37
N ASP A 40 -0.03 -7.41 -9.50
CA ASP A 40 1.21 -6.73 -9.89
C ASP A 40 1.30 -6.62 -11.41
N MET A 41 2.00 -5.60 -11.92
CA MET A 41 2.27 -5.49 -13.35
C MET A 41 3.31 -6.53 -13.82
N ASN A 42 4.12 -7.05 -12.92
CA ASN A 42 5.03 -8.17 -13.13
C ASN A 42 4.37 -9.45 -12.61
N MET A 43 3.73 -10.19 -13.52
CA MET A 43 3.02 -11.42 -13.19
C MET A 43 3.91 -12.48 -12.53
N ASP A 44 5.17 -12.60 -12.92
CA ASP A 44 6.08 -13.59 -12.33
C ASP A 44 6.46 -13.22 -10.89
N ALA A 45 6.58 -11.93 -10.60
CA ALA A 45 6.78 -11.46 -9.23
C ALA A 45 5.54 -11.73 -8.35
N ALA A 46 4.33 -11.48 -8.87
CA ALA A 46 3.09 -11.82 -8.18
C ALA A 46 2.98 -13.33 -7.92
N ARG A 47 3.31 -14.16 -8.90
CA ARG A 47 3.32 -15.63 -8.75
C ARG A 47 4.30 -16.11 -7.68
N ARG A 48 5.48 -15.50 -7.56
CA ARG A 48 6.44 -15.84 -6.50
C ARG A 48 5.88 -15.53 -5.10
N SER A 49 5.22 -14.39 -4.94
CA SER A 49 4.58 -14.03 -3.67
C SER A 49 3.44 -15.01 -3.31
N VAL A 50 2.63 -15.39 -4.30
CA VAL A 50 1.57 -16.39 -4.14
C VAL A 50 2.15 -17.75 -3.76
N ALA A 51 3.17 -18.25 -4.48
CA ALA A 51 3.81 -19.52 -4.17
C ALA A 51 4.38 -19.56 -2.73
N THR A 52 4.96 -18.45 -2.26
CA THR A 52 5.44 -18.34 -0.88
C THR A 52 4.29 -18.43 0.13
N ALA A 53 3.15 -17.79 -0.16
CA ALA A 53 1.97 -17.86 0.70
C ALA A 53 1.34 -19.26 0.71
N GLU A 54 1.22 -19.91 -0.44
CA GLU A 54 0.68 -21.27 -0.58
C GLU A 54 1.57 -22.32 0.11
N ALA A 55 2.89 -22.18 0.01
CA ALA A 55 3.84 -23.05 0.75
C ALA A 55 3.66 -22.95 2.27
N ALA A 56 3.11 -21.84 2.77
CA ALA A 56 2.74 -21.65 4.17
C ALA A 56 1.28 -22.02 4.49
N GLY A 57 0.57 -22.67 3.55
CA GLY A 57 -0.83 -23.09 3.71
C GLY A 57 -1.86 -21.98 3.44
N GLY A 58 -1.45 -20.84 2.90
CA GLY A 58 -2.33 -19.73 2.58
C GLY A 58 -3.10 -19.92 1.27
N LYS A 59 -4.12 -19.07 1.05
CA LYS A 59 -4.90 -19.02 -0.19
C LYS A 59 -4.64 -17.71 -0.91
N ALA A 60 -4.03 -17.77 -2.08
CA ALA A 60 -3.77 -16.57 -2.88
C ALA A 60 -3.96 -16.82 -4.38
N LEU A 61 -4.22 -15.74 -5.13
CA LEU A 61 -4.38 -15.74 -6.59
C LEU A 61 -3.51 -14.62 -7.16
N ALA A 62 -2.60 -14.94 -8.08
CA ALA A 62 -1.83 -13.93 -8.82
C ALA A 62 -2.65 -13.38 -9.99
N VAL A 63 -2.65 -12.06 -10.14
CA VAL A 63 -3.32 -11.35 -11.25
C VAL A 63 -2.39 -10.28 -11.81
N GLU A 64 -2.17 -10.31 -13.12
CA GLU A 64 -1.45 -9.24 -13.81
C GLU A 64 -2.30 -7.98 -13.84
N MET A 65 -1.76 -6.85 -13.38
CA MET A 65 -2.50 -5.60 -13.30
C MET A 65 -1.57 -4.40 -13.28
N ASN A 66 -1.69 -3.53 -14.27
CA ASN A 66 -1.18 -2.17 -14.22
C ASN A 66 -2.24 -1.25 -13.61
N VAL A 67 -2.00 -0.72 -12.41
CA VAL A 67 -2.96 0.14 -11.69
C VAL A 67 -3.32 1.42 -12.44
N ALA A 68 -2.46 1.90 -13.36
CA ALA A 68 -2.72 3.08 -14.18
C ALA A 68 -3.69 2.80 -15.36
N LYS A 69 -4.00 1.52 -15.63
CA LYS A 69 -4.91 1.09 -16.70
C LYS A 69 -6.23 0.62 -16.12
N GLU A 70 -7.31 1.34 -16.42
CA GLU A 70 -8.66 1.03 -15.89
C GLU A 70 -9.15 -0.37 -16.28
N ALA A 71 -8.86 -0.81 -17.50
CA ALA A 71 -9.25 -2.14 -17.97
C ALA A 71 -8.64 -3.27 -17.12
N ASP A 72 -7.35 -3.13 -16.76
CA ASP A 72 -6.64 -4.12 -15.95
C ASP A 72 -7.22 -4.16 -14.53
N VAL A 73 -7.48 -2.99 -13.92
CA VAL A 73 -8.08 -2.90 -12.59
C VAL A 73 -9.47 -3.54 -12.57
N LYS A 74 -10.30 -3.24 -13.57
CA LYS A 74 -11.63 -3.84 -13.70
C LYS A 74 -11.57 -5.36 -13.86
N ALA A 75 -10.60 -5.87 -14.64
CA ALA A 75 -10.38 -7.30 -14.81
C ALA A 75 -9.93 -7.97 -13.50
N ALA A 76 -9.03 -7.34 -12.74
CA ALA A 76 -8.54 -7.86 -11.46
C ALA A 76 -9.65 -7.93 -10.41
N VAL A 77 -10.47 -6.88 -10.27
CA VAL A 77 -11.64 -6.88 -9.37
C VAL A 77 -12.61 -8.01 -9.75
N LYS A 78 -12.91 -8.16 -11.03
CA LYS A 78 -13.77 -9.27 -11.52
C LYS A 78 -13.16 -10.64 -11.22
N ALA A 79 -11.85 -10.80 -11.38
CA ALA A 79 -11.14 -12.04 -11.04
C ALA A 79 -11.22 -12.37 -9.54
N ALA A 80 -11.10 -11.35 -8.68
CA ALA A 80 -11.25 -11.49 -7.22
C ALA A 80 -12.64 -12.03 -6.85
N VAL A 81 -13.68 -11.38 -7.36
CA VAL A 81 -15.07 -11.81 -7.11
C VAL A 81 -15.35 -13.19 -7.68
N LYS A 82 -14.86 -13.50 -8.88
CA LYS A 82 -15.00 -14.84 -9.49
C LYS A 82 -14.34 -15.93 -8.63
N ALA A 83 -13.16 -15.65 -8.07
CA ALA A 83 -12.39 -16.65 -7.31
C ALA A 83 -12.90 -16.85 -5.89
N TYR A 84 -13.33 -15.75 -5.23
CA TYR A 84 -13.60 -15.75 -3.78
C TYR A 84 -14.99 -15.21 -3.39
N GLY A 85 -15.81 -14.81 -4.36
CA GLY A 85 -17.21 -14.40 -4.15
C GLY A 85 -17.41 -12.97 -3.64
N LYS A 86 -16.37 -12.30 -3.12
CA LYS A 86 -16.45 -10.97 -2.52
C LYS A 86 -15.09 -10.28 -2.46
N ILE A 87 -15.07 -9.02 -2.01
CA ILE A 87 -13.87 -8.31 -1.55
C ILE A 87 -14.22 -7.62 -0.23
N ASP A 88 -13.42 -7.82 0.81
CA ASP A 88 -13.56 -7.18 2.12
C ASP A 88 -12.49 -6.10 2.37
N CYS A 89 -11.36 -6.15 1.66
CA CYS A 89 -10.27 -5.22 1.85
C CYS A 89 -9.59 -4.86 0.51
N LEU A 90 -9.37 -3.56 0.30
CA LEU A 90 -8.52 -3.03 -0.77
C LEU A 90 -7.23 -2.49 -0.14
N TYR A 91 -6.10 -3.12 -0.45
CA TYR A 91 -4.79 -2.64 -0.02
C TYR A 91 -4.06 -2.01 -1.20
N ASN A 92 -4.16 -0.69 -1.32
CA ASN A 92 -3.54 0.15 -2.34
C ASN A 92 -2.07 0.40 -1.97
N ASN A 93 -1.22 -0.57 -2.30
CA ASN A 93 0.21 -0.55 -2.00
C ASN A 93 1.07 -0.21 -3.23
N ALA A 94 0.59 -0.46 -4.45
CA ALA A 94 1.32 -0.12 -5.66
C ALA A 94 1.72 1.36 -5.69
N GLY A 95 2.97 1.63 -6.00
CA GLY A 95 3.51 2.98 -6.12
C GLY A 95 4.92 2.96 -6.68
N ILE A 96 5.29 4.06 -7.31
CA ILE A 96 6.62 4.28 -7.86
C ILE A 96 7.26 5.52 -7.26
N PHE A 97 8.56 5.53 -7.27
CA PHE A 97 9.42 6.63 -6.89
C PHE A 97 10.64 6.60 -7.84
N PRO A 98 10.54 7.24 -9.00
CA PRO A 98 11.59 7.20 -10.01
C PRO A 98 12.77 8.10 -9.66
N ASN A 99 13.96 7.75 -10.17
CA ASN A 99 15.21 8.47 -9.87
C ASN A 99 15.28 9.85 -10.53
N ASP A 100 14.45 10.10 -11.52
CA ASP A 100 14.35 11.35 -12.29
C ASP A 100 13.24 12.28 -11.76
N ASP A 101 12.62 11.95 -10.63
CA ASP A 101 11.78 12.87 -9.85
C ASP A 101 12.68 13.77 -8.97
N HIS A 102 12.81 15.01 -9.38
CA HIS A 102 13.66 16.03 -8.78
C HIS A 102 12.83 17.20 -8.22
N SER A 103 13.38 18.41 -8.30
CA SER A 103 12.65 19.63 -7.95
C SER A 103 11.61 19.98 -9.03
N VAL A 104 10.64 20.79 -8.68
CA VAL A 104 9.56 21.21 -9.59
C VAL A 104 10.07 21.91 -10.86
N VAL A 105 11.26 22.48 -10.82
CA VAL A 105 11.87 23.13 -12.00
C VAL A 105 12.69 22.17 -12.88
N ASP A 106 13.09 21.04 -12.33
CA ASP A 106 13.99 20.08 -13.00
C ASP A 106 13.29 18.77 -13.41
N THR A 107 12.09 18.48 -12.84
CA THR A 107 11.32 17.28 -13.16
C THR A 107 10.61 17.45 -14.50
N GLU A 108 10.86 16.55 -15.43
CA GLU A 108 10.13 16.52 -16.69
C GLU A 108 8.64 16.19 -16.48
N GLU A 109 7.74 16.84 -17.25
CA GLU A 109 6.28 16.62 -17.19
C GLU A 109 5.91 15.14 -17.33
N LYS A 110 6.61 14.39 -18.17
CA LYS A 110 6.39 12.95 -18.34
C LYS A 110 6.64 12.14 -17.05
N VAL A 111 7.63 12.53 -16.25
CA VAL A 111 7.92 11.89 -14.96
C VAL A 111 6.80 12.21 -13.97
N TRP A 112 6.42 13.48 -13.87
CA TRP A 112 5.29 13.95 -13.09
C TRP A 112 4.02 13.16 -13.42
N ASP A 113 3.62 13.10 -14.69
CA ASP A 113 2.43 12.40 -15.15
C ASP A 113 2.47 10.90 -14.83
N THR A 114 3.64 10.27 -15.00
CA THR A 114 3.82 8.84 -14.70
C THR A 114 3.64 8.57 -13.21
N VAL A 115 4.21 9.39 -12.35
CA VAL A 115 4.08 9.28 -10.89
C VAL A 115 2.61 9.45 -10.49
N LEU A 116 1.93 10.46 -10.99
CA LEU A 116 0.51 10.69 -10.68
C LEU A 116 -0.39 9.59 -11.24
N ALA A 117 -0.09 9.07 -12.44
CA ALA A 117 -0.84 7.98 -13.05
C ALA A 117 -0.81 6.70 -12.20
N VAL A 118 0.35 6.36 -11.62
CA VAL A 118 0.49 5.18 -10.78
C VAL A 118 0.00 5.46 -9.35
N ASN A 119 0.57 6.49 -8.70
CA ASN A 119 0.40 6.69 -7.27
C ASN A 119 -0.96 7.27 -6.88
N VAL A 120 -1.61 8.04 -7.76
CA VAL A 120 -2.89 8.73 -7.47
C VAL A 120 -4.02 8.10 -8.27
N LYS A 121 -3.93 8.12 -9.62
CA LYS A 121 -4.96 7.56 -10.48
C LYS A 121 -5.13 6.06 -10.25
N GLY A 122 -4.03 5.33 -9.98
CA GLY A 122 -4.08 3.91 -9.63
C GLY A 122 -4.96 3.66 -8.41
N VAL A 123 -4.74 4.40 -7.31
CA VAL A 123 -5.57 4.31 -6.10
C VAL A 123 -7.03 4.65 -6.40
N TYR A 124 -7.27 5.72 -7.17
CA TYR A 124 -8.62 6.09 -7.61
C TYR A 124 -9.31 4.96 -8.38
N LEU A 125 -8.64 4.35 -9.35
CA LEU A 125 -9.22 3.30 -10.17
C LEU A 125 -9.54 2.03 -9.36
N VAL A 126 -8.63 1.63 -8.45
CA VAL A 126 -8.89 0.49 -7.55
C VAL A 126 -10.08 0.78 -6.64
N CYS A 127 -10.17 1.98 -6.08
CA CYS A 127 -11.33 2.38 -5.28
C CYS A 127 -12.62 2.46 -6.13
N LYS A 128 -12.56 3.03 -7.33
CA LYS A 128 -13.70 3.13 -8.25
C LYS A 128 -14.37 1.78 -8.52
N HIS A 129 -13.58 0.76 -8.78
CA HIS A 129 -14.09 -0.57 -9.12
C HIS A 129 -14.23 -1.50 -7.89
N GLY A 130 -13.48 -1.28 -6.83
CA GLY A 130 -13.51 -2.11 -5.62
C GLY A 130 -14.57 -1.69 -4.61
N ILE A 131 -14.90 -0.38 -4.50
CA ILE A 131 -15.92 0.09 -3.55
C ILE A 131 -17.31 -0.54 -3.79
N PRO A 132 -17.80 -0.72 -5.01
CA PRO A 132 -19.05 -1.43 -5.24
C PRO A 132 -19.05 -2.85 -4.64
N GLU A 133 -17.91 -3.55 -4.73
CA GLU A 133 -17.77 -4.91 -4.19
C GLU A 133 -17.69 -4.91 -2.65
N LEU A 134 -17.04 -3.90 -2.06
CA LEU A 134 -17.06 -3.71 -0.60
C LEU A 134 -18.48 -3.44 -0.10
N LEU A 135 -19.25 -2.61 -0.81
CA LEU A 135 -20.66 -2.33 -0.47
C LEU A 135 -21.51 -3.60 -0.59
N SER A 136 -21.30 -4.41 -1.63
CA SER A 136 -21.97 -5.69 -1.81
C SER A 136 -21.65 -6.69 -0.70
N ALA A 137 -20.44 -6.64 -0.14
CA ALA A 137 -20.01 -7.44 1.00
C ALA A 137 -20.54 -6.92 2.36
N GLY A 138 -21.25 -5.79 2.39
CA GLY A 138 -21.78 -5.18 3.61
C GLY A 138 -20.82 -4.21 4.31
N GLY A 139 -19.75 -3.79 3.65
CA GLY A 139 -18.71 -2.89 4.16
C GLY A 139 -17.33 -3.45 3.97
N GLY A 140 -16.32 -2.77 4.55
CA GLY A 140 -14.94 -3.23 4.41
C GLY A 140 -13.88 -2.21 4.76
N SER A 141 -12.65 -2.46 4.34
CA SER A 141 -11.50 -1.61 4.63
C SER A 141 -10.76 -1.21 3.36
N ILE A 142 -10.47 0.09 3.22
CA ILE A 142 -9.57 0.64 2.21
C ILE A 142 -8.31 1.09 2.95
N ILE A 143 -7.15 0.56 2.55
CA ILE A 143 -5.85 0.87 3.11
C ILE A 143 -4.99 1.44 1.99
N ASN A 144 -4.55 2.67 2.14
CA ASN A 144 -3.76 3.39 1.15
C ASN A 144 -2.34 3.60 1.65
N ILE A 145 -1.32 3.24 0.88
CA ILE A 145 0.06 3.58 1.20
C ILE A 145 0.39 4.98 0.73
N ALA A 146 0.44 5.91 1.69
CA ALA A 146 0.95 7.25 1.51
C ALA A 146 2.48 7.27 1.77
N SER A 147 2.98 8.29 2.45
CA SER A 147 4.38 8.41 2.89
C SER A 147 4.49 9.49 3.96
N PHE A 148 5.52 9.40 4.81
CA PHE A 148 5.86 10.47 5.76
C PHE A 148 6.20 11.80 5.06
N VAL A 149 6.77 11.77 3.84
CA VAL A 149 7.09 12.99 3.07
C VAL A 149 5.85 13.78 2.65
N ALA A 150 4.66 13.20 2.73
CA ALA A 150 3.40 13.93 2.54
C ALA A 150 3.00 14.77 3.77
N LEU A 151 3.67 14.58 4.90
CA LEU A 151 3.40 15.26 6.17
C LEU A 151 4.48 16.27 6.53
N VAL A 152 5.71 16.04 6.04
CA VAL A 152 6.88 16.89 6.31
C VAL A 152 7.66 17.11 5.02
N GLY A 153 8.35 18.26 4.92
CA GLY A 153 9.22 18.54 3.79
C GLY A 153 10.44 17.62 3.73
N CYS A 154 10.95 17.37 2.53
CA CYS A 154 12.17 16.61 2.31
C CYS A 154 13.25 17.51 1.69
N SER A 155 14.48 17.46 2.22
CA SER A 155 15.61 18.20 1.67
C SER A 155 16.15 17.59 0.35
N VAL A 156 15.82 16.34 0.07
CA VAL A 156 16.10 15.70 -1.22
C VAL A 156 14.87 15.88 -2.09
N PRO A 157 14.98 16.57 -3.25
CA PRO A 157 13.84 16.83 -4.11
C PRO A 157 13.21 15.53 -4.62
N GLN A 158 11.88 15.48 -4.58
CA GLN A 158 11.04 14.36 -5.04
C GLN A 158 9.59 14.88 -5.12
N ASP A 159 9.38 15.93 -5.89
CA ASP A 159 8.19 16.76 -5.77
C ASP A 159 6.94 16.07 -6.32
N ALA A 160 7.05 15.30 -7.44
CA ALA A 160 5.95 14.52 -7.96
C ALA A 160 5.51 13.42 -6.98
N TYR A 161 6.47 12.70 -6.40
CA TYR A 161 6.18 11.68 -5.38
C TYR A 161 5.52 12.29 -4.15
N THR A 162 6.08 13.37 -3.61
CA THR A 162 5.53 14.06 -2.43
C THR A 162 4.11 14.54 -2.67
N ALA A 163 3.85 15.20 -3.80
CA ALA A 163 2.52 15.66 -4.19
C ALA A 163 1.55 14.47 -4.34
N SER A 164 2.00 13.38 -4.98
CA SER A 164 1.18 12.17 -5.15
C SER A 164 0.75 11.56 -3.82
N LYS A 165 1.66 11.50 -2.83
CA LYS A 165 1.37 10.93 -1.51
C LYS A 165 0.48 11.84 -0.65
N GLY A 166 0.58 13.16 -0.83
CA GLY A 166 -0.37 14.14 -0.27
C GLY A 166 -1.78 13.95 -0.82
N ALA A 167 -1.90 13.76 -2.14
CA ALA A 167 -3.18 13.48 -2.80
C ALA A 167 -3.84 12.18 -2.27
N VAL A 168 -3.06 11.13 -2.01
CA VAL A 168 -3.56 9.88 -1.41
C VAL A 168 -4.15 10.11 -0.02
N ILE A 169 -3.51 10.94 0.83
CA ILE A 169 -4.06 11.29 2.16
C ILE A 169 -5.38 12.05 2.02
N ALA A 170 -5.45 13.01 1.10
CA ALA A 170 -6.67 13.79 0.86
C ALA A 170 -7.82 12.90 0.37
N LEU A 171 -7.55 12.00 -0.60
CA LEU A 171 -8.53 11.05 -1.11
C LEU A 171 -8.99 10.07 -0.01
N THR A 172 -8.08 9.62 0.85
CA THR A 172 -8.40 8.74 1.99
C THR A 172 -9.47 9.36 2.90
N LYS A 173 -9.29 10.64 3.27
CA LYS A 173 -10.26 11.37 4.11
C LYS A 173 -11.60 11.54 3.42
N SER A 174 -11.58 11.87 2.13
CA SER A 174 -12.80 12.03 1.33
C SER A 174 -13.61 10.72 1.28
N LEU A 175 -12.96 9.59 1.02
CA LEU A 175 -13.59 8.27 1.00
C LEU A 175 -14.12 7.86 2.38
N ALA A 176 -13.37 8.15 3.45
CA ALA A 176 -13.77 7.84 4.82
C ALA A 176 -15.09 8.51 5.21
N VAL A 177 -15.28 9.78 4.83
CA VAL A 177 -16.51 10.55 5.11
C VAL A 177 -17.67 10.05 4.26
N GLN A 178 -17.44 9.82 2.95
CA GLN A 178 -18.50 9.44 2.02
C GLN A 178 -19.04 8.01 2.25
N TYR A 179 -18.16 7.09 2.61
CA TYR A 179 -18.48 5.66 2.71
C TYR A 179 -18.52 5.12 4.14
N GLY A 180 -18.10 5.90 5.14
CA GLY A 180 -18.21 5.56 6.55
C GLY A 180 -19.64 5.17 6.97
N PRO A 181 -20.67 5.96 6.61
CA PRO A 181 -22.06 5.60 6.89
C PRO A 181 -22.53 4.30 6.23
N LYS A 182 -21.77 3.80 5.24
CA LYS A 182 -22.05 2.55 4.51
C LYS A 182 -21.17 1.39 4.96
N GLY A 183 -20.49 1.51 6.11
CA GLY A 183 -19.67 0.44 6.69
C GLY A 183 -18.26 0.30 6.07
N ILE A 184 -17.81 1.23 5.23
CA ILE A 184 -16.46 1.20 4.66
C ILE A 184 -15.56 2.19 5.39
N ARG A 185 -14.43 1.69 5.89
CA ARG A 185 -13.36 2.52 6.46
C ARG A 185 -12.29 2.79 5.41
N SER A 186 -11.71 3.97 5.42
CA SER A 186 -10.59 4.34 4.55
C SER A 186 -9.50 5.01 5.38
N ASN A 187 -8.30 4.42 5.39
CA ASN A 187 -7.16 4.92 6.15
C ASN A 187 -5.90 4.92 5.31
N ALA A 188 -5.00 5.86 5.59
CA ALA A 188 -3.67 5.91 4.98
C ALA A 188 -2.61 5.47 5.99
N ILE A 189 -1.63 4.70 5.55
CA ILE A 189 -0.39 4.46 6.28
C ILE A 189 0.66 5.39 5.66
N CYS A 190 1.43 6.06 6.51
CA CYS A 190 2.53 6.95 6.13
C CYS A 190 3.87 6.31 6.57
N PRO A 191 4.46 5.41 5.76
CA PRO A 191 5.74 4.80 6.09
C PRO A 191 6.87 5.82 6.14
N GLY A 192 7.82 5.61 7.05
CA GLY A 192 9.16 6.18 6.98
C GLY A 192 10.03 5.44 5.94
N PRO A 193 11.36 5.60 6.02
CA PRO A 193 12.29 4.86 5.16
C PRO A 193 12.29 3.36 5.48
N ILE A 194 11.79 2.55 4.52
CA ILE A 194 11.66 1.09 4.66
C ILE A 194 12.67 0.40 3.74
N GLU A 195 13.41 -0.58 4.28
CA GLU A 195 14.36 -1.42 3.50
C GLU A 195 13.59 -2.31 2.52
N THR A 196 13.20 -1.72 1.39
CA THR A 196 12.57 -2.41 0.25
C THR A 196 13.56 -2.41 -0.92
N PRO A 197 13.38 -3.27 -1.94
CA PRO A 197 14.18 -3.22 -3.16
C PRO A 197 14.19 -1.82 -3.79
N LEU A 198 13.06 -1.11 -3.74
CA LEU A 198 12.94 0.26 -4.25
C LEU A 198 13.89 1.22 -3.53
N LEU A 199 13.88 1.24 -2.20
CA LEU A 199 14.73 2.14 -1.41
C LEU A 199 16.21 1.75 -1.49
N THR A 200 16.50 0.45 -1.42
CA THR A 200 17.87 -0.08 -1.44
C THR A 200 18.54 0.19 -2.78
N ALA A 201 17.84 0.08 -3.89
CA ALA A 201 18.37 0.31 -5.22
C ALA A 201 18.81 1.77 -5.46
N TRP A 202 18.24 2.71 -4.76
CA TRP A 202 18.46 4.14 -5.01
C TRP A 202 19.10 4.88 -3.82
N LEU A 203 18.47 4.84 -2.66
CA LEU A 203 18.77 5.72 -1.53
C LEU A 203 19.88 5.22 -0.62
N LEU A 204 20.13 3.92 -0.61
CA LEU A 204 21.05 3.28 0.34
C LEU A 204 22.34 2.77 -0.30
N LYS A 205 22.62 3.16 -1.56
CA LYS A 205 23.86 2.77 -2.24
C LYS A 205 25.10 3.36 -1.59
N GLU A 206 25.03 4.63 -1.20
CA GLU A 206 26.16 5.34 -0.63
C GLU A 206 26.13 5.27 0.90
N PRO A 207 27.17 4.73 1.56
CA PRO A 207 27.22 4.58 3.01
C PRO A 207 26.99 5.90 3.78
N ALA A 208 27.54 7.02 3.27
CA ALA A 208 27.38 8.34 3.88
C ALA A 208 25.92 8.80 3.88
N GLU A 209 25.20 8.63 2.77
CA GLU A 209 23.79 8.98 2.63
C GLU A 209 22.90 8.05 3.49
N LYS A 210 23.26 6.78 3.58
CA LYS A 210 22.63 5.83 4.50
C LYS A 210 22.76 6.28 5.96
N ALA A 211 23.97 6.62 6.40
CA ALA A 211 24.24 7.09 7.76
C ALA A 211 23.50 8.40 8.06
N LYS A 212 23.49 9.36 7.13
CA LYS A 212 22.80 10.64 7.29
C LYS A 212 21.30 10.47 7.51
N ARG A 213 20.66 9.51 6.82
CA ARG A 213 19.24 9.19 7.02
C ARG A 213 18.99 8.45 8.31
N LEU A 214 19.84 7.49 8.64
CA LEU A 214 19.74 6.71 9.85
C LEU A 214 19.81 7.59 11.11
N ASN A 215 20.68 8.59 11.11
CA ASN A 215 20.82 9.55 12.22
C ASN A 215 19.56 10.39 12.48
N ARG A 216 18.63 10.47 11.51
CA ARG A 216 17.36 11.17 11.67
C ARG A 216 16.24 10.29 12.22
N ILE A 217 16.43 8.99 12.28
CA ILE A 217 15.43 8.05 12.78
C ILE A 217 15.72 7.75 14.27
N PRO A 218 14.85 8.21 15.20
CA PRO A 218 15.09 7.99 16.65
C PRO A 218 15.25 6.53 17.04
N MET A 219 14.56 5.59 16.35
CA MET A 219 14.73 4.15 16.59
C MET A 219 16.03 3.57 16.03
N ALA A 220 16.92 4.38 15.45
CA ALA A 220 18.26 4.02 14.98
C ALA A 220 18.30 2.82 14.00
N ARG A 221 17.22 2.57 13.28
CA ARG A 221 17.12 1.56 12.21
C ARG A 221 16.17 2.01 11.11
N PHE A 222 16.37 1.52 9.91
CA PHE A 222 15.34 1.57 8.89
C PHE A 222 14.19 0.63 9.26
N GLY A 223 12.99 0.96 8.78
CA GLY A 223 11.85 0.07 8.88
C GLY A 223 12.00 -1.13 7.93
N LYS A 224 11.33 -2.22 8.27
CA LYS A 224 11.17 -3.40 7.41
C LYS A 224 9.76 -3.45 6.86
N SER A 225 9.54 -4.22 5.79
CA SER A 225 8.19 -4.43 5.23
C SER A 225 7.20 -4.89 6.28
N GLU A 226 7.62 -5.74 7.22
CA GLU A 226 6.79 -6.25 8.31
C GLU A 226 6.29 -5.14 9.26
N ASP A 227 7.07 -4.07 9.51
CA ASP A 227 6.65 -2.95 10.36
C ASP A 227 5.39 -2.27 9.77
N ILE A 228 5.34 -2.13 8.45
CA ILE A 228 4.20 -1.52 7.74
C ILE A 228 3.04 -2.51 7.60
N VAL A 229 3.33 -3.76 7.29
CA VAL A 229 2.31 -4.81 7.09
C VAL A 229 1.57 -5.12 8.38
N ASN A 230 2.21 -5.00 9.56
CA ASN A 230 1.53 -5.14 10.86
C ASN A 230 0.45 -4.05 11.05
N MET A 231 0.71 -2.80 10.63
CA MET A 231 -0.30 -1.74 10.63
C MET A 231 -1.39 -2.02 9.58
N ALA A 232 -1.03 -2.48 8.39
CA ALA A 232 -2.00 -2.86 7.36
C ALA A 232 -2.88 -4.02 7.83
N LEU A 233 -2.33 -5.01 8.52
CA LEU A 233 -3.07 -6.11 9.12
C LEU A 233 -4.09 -5.63 10.16
N TYR A 234 -3.70 -4.71 11.06
CA TYR A 234 -4.62 -4.06 11.98
C TYR A 234 -5.77 -3.37 11.23
N LEU A 235 -5.46 -2.59 10.20
CA LEU A 235 -6.46 -1.87 9.43
C LEU A 235 -7.37 -2.78 8.60
N ALA A 236 -6.90 -3.94 8.15
CA ALA A 236 -7.69 -4.93 7.44
C ALA A 236 -8.62 -5.72 8.38
N SER A 237 -8.27 -5.81 9.66
CA SER A 237 -9.01 -6.57 10.67
C SER A 237 -10.17 -5.77 11.29
N ASP A 238 -11.03 -6.48 12.03
CA ASP A 238 -12.14 -5.86 12.76
C ASP A 238 -11.70 -5.11 14.04
N GLU A 239 -10.43 -5.25 14.44
CA GLU A 239 -9.84 -4.49 15.53
C GLU A 239 -9.84 -2.98 15.26
N SER A 240 -9.79 -2.59 13.97
CA SER A 240 -9.76 -1.20 13.52
C SER A 240 -11.14 -0.60 13.20
N ARG A 241 -12.22 -1.21 13.70
CA ARG A 241 -13.61 -0.79 13.39
C ARG A 241 -13.95 0.66 13.75
N TRP A 242 -13.15 1.30 14.61
CA TRP A 242 -13.30 2.72 14.99
C TRP A 242 -12.18 3.61 14.41
N THR A 243 -11.34 3.06 13.52
CA THR A 243 -10.26 3.81 12.84
C THR A 243 -10.69 4.14 11.42
N ASN A 244 -11.00 5.41 11.15
CA ASN A 244 -11.48 5.87 9.85
C ASN A 244 -10.97 7.28 9.54
N GLY A 245 -10.50 7.54 8.32
CA GLY A 245 -9.99 8.82 7.86
C GLY A 245 -8.61 9.18 8.39
N ALA A 246 -7.92 8.27 9.06
CA ALA A 246 -6.63 8.51 9.67
C ALA A 246 -5.46 8.44 8.67
N ALA A 247 -4.43 9.26 8.93
CA ALA A 247 -3.10 9.14 8.34
C ALA A 247 -2.15 8.62 9.44
N LEU A 248 -1.89 7.33 9.42
CA LEU A 248 -1.17 6.61 10.47
C LEU A 248 0.32 6.55 10.15
N VAL A 249 1.12 7.22 10.96
CA VAL A 249 2.57 7.29 10.78
C VAL A 249 3.24 6.03 11.35
N VAL A 250 4.09 5.39 10.54
CA VAL A 250 4.91 4.23 10.90
C VAL A 250 6.33 4.45 10.37
N ASP A 251 7.15 5.20 11.10
CA ASP A 251 8.37 5.82 10.57
C ASP A 251 9.58 5.80 11.51
N GLY A 252 9.51 5.08 12.61
CA GLY A 252 10.59 5.03 13.61
C GLY A 252 10.83 6.37 14.33
N GLY A 253 9.85 7.29 14.26
CA GLY A 253 9.88 8.59 14.91
C GLY A 253 10.52 9.72 14.09
N ILE A 254 10.83 9.50 12.80
CA ILE A 254 11.51 10.51 11.98
C ILE A 254 10.70 11.81 11.84
N THR A 255 9.37 11.73 11.75
CA THR A 255 8.51 12.92 11.67
C THR A 255 8.30 13.63 13.01
N SER A 256 8.62 12.96 14.11
CA SER A 256 8.57 13.52 15.47
C SER A 256 9.92 14.11 15.93
N ASN A 257 10.97 13.96 15.12
CA ASN A 257 12.30 14.44 15.43
C ASN A 257 12.52 15.85 14.91
N TYR A 258 12.76 16.79 15.82
CA TYR A 258 12.95 18.20 15.50
C TYR A 258 14.35 18.53 14.92
N PHE A 259 15.38 17.70 15.22
CA PHE A 259 16.77 17.91 14.80
C PHE A 259 17.24 16.91 13.75
#